data_aa862bdee7230939088abd91cb11509e
#
_entry.id   aa862bdee7230939088abd91cb11509e
#
_cell.length_a   1.000
_cell.length_b   1.000
_cell.length_c   1.000
_cell.angle_alpha   90.00
_cell.angle_beta   90.00
_cell.angle_gamma   90.00
#
_symmetry.space_group_name_H-M   'P 1'
#
loop_
_entity.id
_entity.type
_entity.pdbx_description
1 polymer ?
#
loop_
_entity_poly.entity_id
_entity_poly.type
_entity_poly.pdbx_seq_one_letter_code
_entity_poly.pdbx_strand_id
1 'polypeptide(L)'
;YIWAENPFRFEMKNGDLIVYSDSEKLEPVSAGTTLKEAQLAVAKKHFPSSGQIPKEEFFSLPQYNTWIELMYDQNQRDIMQYAHKVVENGFPQGVFMIDDNWQRYYGNFDFKPEKLTDELHRMGFKVMLWIAPYVSADSPEFRILEKKGYLLKKKDTGQPAIIHWWNGFSACYDTTNPEAMEYLKQQLRANQEKYGIDGFKFDGADISYMTPGEYDFYDKDATPNTFMEKWAALGLSFPYNELRACWKLGGQALVQRLGDKDYSWNATRMLIPDMLAAGLLGYYYTCPDMIGGGQYSAFLNVKEFDEELIVRSCQVHALMPMMQFSVAPWRILSKENADICAHYA
;
A
#
# COMPACT_ATOMS: atom_id res chain seq x y z
N TYR A 1 2.20 -25.67 11.48
CA TYR A 1 1.59 -24.74 10.55
C TYR A 1 0.75 -25.46 9.51
N ILE A 2 -0.14 -24.70 8.87
CA ILE A 2 -0.89 -25.13 7.68
C ILE A 2 -0.49 -24.19 6.55
N TRP A 3 -0.25 -24.74 5.37
CA TRP A 3 0.05 -23.97 4.16
C TRP A 3 -0.82 -24.43 3.00
N ALA A 4 -1.27 -23.51 2.18
CA ALA A 4 -1.97 -23.75 0.93
C ALA A 4 -1.48 -22.83 -0.19
N GLU A 5 -1.58 -23.28 -1.42
CA GLU A 5 -1.32 -22.44 -2.59
C GLU A 5 -2.49 -21.50 -2.90
N ASN A 6 -3.70 -21.87 -2.46
CA ASN A 6 -4.93 -21.10 -2.61
C ASN A 6 -5.47 -20.63 -1.25
N PRO A 7 -6.30 -19.57 -1.22
CA PRO A 7 -6.95 -19.14 0.00
C PRO A 7 -7.79 -20.23 0.63
N PHE A 8 -7.79 -20.29 1.95
CA PHE A 8 -8.63 -21.18 2.75
C PHE A 8 -9.23 -20.43 3.93
N ARG A 9 -10.32 -20.96 4.48
CA ARG A 9 -10.97 -20.42 5.66
C ARG A 9 -10.62 -21.25 6.88
N PHE A 10 -10.50 -20.61 8.04
CA PHE A 10 -10.42 -21.32 9.31
C PHE A 10 -11.33 -20.67 10.36
N GLU A 11 -11.68 -21.45 11.36
CA GLU A 11 -12.38 -20.98 12.56
C GLU A 11 -11.88 -21.73 13.81
N MET A 12 -11.96 -21.05 14.95
CA MET A 12 -11.73 -21.66 16.26
C MET A 12 -13.08 -21.91 16.93
N LYS A 13 -13.37 -23.16 17.28
CA LYS A 13 -14.64 -23.53 17.92
C LYS A 13 -14.41 -24.60 18.97
N ASN A 14 -14.82 -24.31 20.19
CA ASN A 14 -14.70 -25.23 21.35
C ASN A 14 -13.27 -25.73 21.59
N GLY A 15 -12.25 -24.94 21.27
CA GLY A 15 -10.85 -25.32 21.40
C GLY A 15 -10.27 -26.05 20.18
N ASP A 16 -11.08 -26.36 19.18
CA ASP A 16 -10.65 -26.98 17.93
C ASP A 16 -10.36 -25.92 16.87
N LEU A 17 -9.31 -26.11 16.06
CA LEU A 17 -9.05 -25.38 14.83
C LEU A 17 -9.67 -26.15 13.66
N ILE A 18 -10.69 -25.58 13.04
CA ILE A 18 -11.38 -26.15 11.87
C ILE A 18 -10.93 -25.40 10.64
N VAL A 19 -10.49 -26.12 9.61
CA VAL A 19 -9.96 -25.52 8.37
C VAL A 19 -10.76 -26.03 7.18
N TYR A 20 -11.14 -25.12 6.29
CA TYR A 20 -11.96 -25.40 5.11
C TYR A 20 -11.20 -24.98 3.85
N SER A 21 -11.14 -25.86 2.86
CA SER A 21 -10.59 -25.59 1.53
C SER A 21 -11.43 -26.28 0.47
N ASP A 22 -11.71 -25.55 -0.61
CA ASP A 22 -12.46 -26.07 -1.77
C ASP A 22 -11.52 -26.50 -2.90
N SER A 23 -10.23 -26.20 -2.80
CA SER A 23 -9.28 -26.36 -3.91
C SER A 23 -8.21 -27.42 -3.66
N GLU A 24 -7.85 -27.69 -2.42
CA GLU A 24 -6.76 -28.60 -2.07
C GLU A 24 -6.94 -29.21 -0.69
N LYS A 25 -6.33 -30.39 -0.49
CA LYS A 25 -6.26 -31.02 0.82
C LYS A 25 -5.27 -30.28 1.71
N LEU A 26 -5.72 -29.80 2.84
CA LEU A 26 -4.88 -29.13 3.83
C LEU A 26 -4.39 -30.12 4.88
N GLU A 27 -3.10 -30.09 5.15
CA GLU A 27 -2.49 -30.93 6.17
C GLU A 27 -1.68 -30.08 7.17
N PRO A 28 -1.83 -30.34 8.47
CA PRO A 28 -0.99 -29.69 9.46
C PRO A 28 0.43 -30.24 9.38
N VAL A 29 1.41 -29.33 9.40
CA VAL A 29 2.84 -29.66 9.43
C VAL A 29 3.39 -29.38 10.82
N SER A 30 3.89 -30.40 11.49
CA SER A 30 4.61 -30.23 12.76
C SER A 30 6.00 -29.63 12.48
N ALA A 31 6.33 -28.55 13.15
CA ALA A 31 7.57 -27.83 12.94
C ALA A 31 8.11 -27.22 14.24
N GLY A 32 8.49 -28.12 15.16
CA GLY A 32 8.97 -27.74 16.49
C GLY A 32 7.88 -27.73 17.57
N THR A 33 8.22 -27.21 18.74
CA THR A 33 7.39 -27.21 19.95
C THR A 33 6.94 -25.81 20.36
N THR A 34 7.43 -24.78 19.68
CA THR A 34 7.13 -23.37 19.95
C THR A 34 6.63 -22.66 18.69
N LEU A 35 5.88 -21.56 18.88
CA LEU A 35 5.46 -20.70 17.78
C LEU A 35 6.65 -20.17 16.95
N LYS A 36 7.74 -19.82 17.61
CA LYS A 36 8.97 -19.35 16.96
C LYS A 36 9.55 -20.41 16.03
N GLU A 37 9.65 -21.66 16.47
CA GLU A 37 10.18 -22.76 15.65
C GLU A 37 9.27 -23.03 14.45
N ALA A 38 7.96 -23.03 14.64
CA ALA A 38 6.99 -23.22 13.57
C ALA A 38 7.06 -22.05 12.56
N GLN A 39 7.15 -20.81 13.02
CA GLN A 39 7.27 -19.64 12.17
C GLN A 39 8.58 -19.65 11.36
N LEU A 40 9.71 -19.96 11.97
CA LEU A 40 10.99 -20.08 11.27
C LEU A 40 10.98 -21.20 10.21
N ALA A 41 10.32 -22.32 10.50
CA ALA A 41 10.21 -23.41 9.54
C ALA A 41 9.35 -23.05 8.33
N VAL A 42 8.19 -22.42 8.55
CA VAL A 42 7.32 -21.97 7.45
C VAL A 42 7.98 -20.86 6.64
N ALA A 43 8.65 -19.91 7.30
CA ALA A 43 9.38 -18.83 6.62
C ALA A 43 10.44 -19.40 5.70
N LYS A 44 11.30 -20.28 6.20
CA LYS A 44 12.37 -20.90 5.40
C LYS A 44 11.84 -21.66 4.18
N LYS A 45 10.66 -22.27 4.28
CA LYS A 45 10.10 -23.11 3.22
C LYS A 45 9.29 -22.30 2.20
N HIS A 46 8.43 -21.39 2.65
CA HIS A 46 7.38 -20.80 1.81
C HIS A 46 7.58 -19.32 1.49
N PHE A 47 8.27 -18.58 2.35
CA PHE A 47 8.60 -17.16 2.12
C PHE A 47 10.03 -16.82 2.61
N PRO A 48 11.04 -17.48 2.00
CA PRO A 48 12.43 -17.22 2.35
C PRO A 48 12.78 -15.77 2.06
N SER A 49 13.55 -15.16 2.97
CA SER A 49 14.07 -13.81 2.76
C SER A 49 14.90 -13.75 1.48
N SER A 50 14.72 -12.69 0.69
CA SER A 50 15.55 -12.37 -0.47
C SER A 50 16.97 -11.92 -0.10
N GLY A 51 17.23 -11.66 1.19
CA GLY A 51 18.45 -11.01 1.65
C GLY A 51 18.49 -9.49 1.39
N GLN A 52 17.44 -8.94 0.79
CA GLN A 52 17.27 -7.50 0.61
C GLN A 52 16.31 -6.95 1.66
N ILE A 53 16.48 -5.68 2.01
CA ILE A 53 15.58 -4.94 2.89
C ILE A 53 15.15 -3.65 2.20
N PRO A 54 13.98 -3.06 2.55
CA PRO A 54 13.63 -1.71 2.12
C PRO A 54 14.66 -0.68 2.56
N LYS A 55 14.60 0.53 2.00
CA LYS A 55 15.52 1.62 2.34
C LYS A 55 15.41 1.99 3.82
N GLU A 56 16.56 2.34 4.40
CA GLU A 56 16.70 2.65 5.83
C GLU A 56 15.78 3.79 6.27
N GLU A 57 15.54 4.76 5.40
CA GLU A 57 14.69 5.92 5.67
C GLU A 57 13.25 5.53 6.06
N PHE A 58 12.75 4.37 5.61
CA PHE A 58 11.44 3.87 6.03
C PHE A 58 11.37 3.50 7.52
N PHE A 59 12.51 3.15 8.12
CA PHE A 59 12.60 2.67 9.50
C PHE A 59 13.11 3.74 10.47
N SER A 60 13.98 4.64 9.98
CA SER A 60 14.67 5.63 10.79
C SER A 60 14.03 7.01 10.76
N LEU A 61 13.10 7.25 9.83
CA LEU A 61 12.45 8.54 9.62
C LEU A 61 10.95 8.33 9.38
N PRO A 62 10.10 9.29 9.79
CA PRO A 62 8.67 9.20 9.53
C PRO A 62 8.34 9.36 8.04
N GLN A 63 7.21 8.80 7.67
CA GLN A 63 6.62 8.98 6.35
C GLN A 63 5.49 10.01 6.46
N TYR A 64 5.30 10.80 5.41
CA TYR A 64 4.22 11.78 5.27
C TYR A 64 3.43 11.50 4.02
N ASN A 65 2.11 11.40 4.16
CA ASN A 65 1.22 11.10 3.06
C ASN A 65 0.19 12.24 2.93
N THR A 66 0.00 12.77 1.75
CA THR A 66 -0.88 13.91 1.53
C THR A 66 -2.38 13.56 1.57
N TRP A 67 -2.74 12.27 1.73
CA TRP A 67 -4.12 11.78 1.57
C TRP A 67 -5.14 12.50 2.45
N ILE A 68 -4.98 12.50 3.78
CA ILE A 68 -5.99 13.08 4.69
C ILE A 68 -6.04 14.62 4.60
N GLU A 69 -4.90 15.28 4.34
CA GLU A 69 -4.87 16.74 4.28
C GLU A 69 -5.38 17.30 2.95
N LEU A 70 -5.08 16.63 1.83
CA LEU A 70 -5.38 17.16 0.49
C LEU A 70 -6.43 16.31 -0.25
N MET A 71 -6.61 15.05 0.13
CA MET A 71 -7.50 14.08 -0.54
C MET A 71 -7.30 14.11 -2.07
N TYR A 72 -8.30 14.48 -2.82
CA TYR A 72 -8.24 14.55 -4.29
C TYR A 72 -7.73 15.89 -4.84
N ASP A 73 -7.38 16.86 -3.99
CA ASP A 73 -6.87 18.17 -4.42
C ASP A 73 -5.33 18.24 -4.32
N GLN A 74 -4.66 17.34 -5.02
CA GLN A 74 -3.20 17.25 -5.07
C GLN A 74 -2.63 18.34 -5.99
N ASN A 75 -2.35 19.50 -5.43
CA ASN A 75 -1.76 20.62 -6.17
C ASN A 75 -0.42 21.07 -5.56
N GLN A 76 0.46 21.63 -6.40
CA GLN A 76 1.83 21.98 -6.00
C GLN A 76 1.88 22.92 -4.79
N ARG A 77 1.01 23.94 -4.75
CA ARG A 77 1.01 24.93 -3.67
C ARG A 77 0.76 24.26 -2.31
N ASP A 78 -0.29 23.46 -2.23
CA ASP A 78 -0.74 22.87 -0.96
C ASP A 78 0.17 21.70 -0.54
N ILE A 79 0.71 20.93 -1.51
CA ILE A 79 1.77 19.94 -1.25
C ILE A 79 2.99 20.62 -0.63
N MET A 80 3.48 21.72 -1.21
CA MET A 80 4.63 22.45 -0.67
C MET A 80 4.31 23.08 0.68
N GLN A 81 3.09 23.58 0.86
CA GLN A 81 2.66 24.12 2.17
C GLN A 81 2.69 23.03 3.24
N TYR A 82 2.21 21.82 2.95
CA TYR A 82 2.26 20.71 3.88
C TYR A 82 3.72 20.34 4.23
N ALA A 83 4.59 20.21 3.23
CA ALA A 83 6.01 19.92 3.44
C ALA A 83 6.73 21.00 4.29
N HIS A 84 6.47 22.28 4.02
CA HIS A 84 7.02 23.38 4.84
C HIS A 84 6.51 23.28 6.29
N LYS A 85 5.23 22.98 6.49
CA LYS A 85 4.66 22.83 7.84
C LYS A 85 5.24 21.64 8.61
N VAL A 86 5.59 20.56 7.97
CA VAL A 86 6.36 19.45 8.59
C VAL A 86 7.63 20.01 9.22
N VAL A 87 8.44 20.73 8.43
CA VAL A 87 9.73 21.29 8.90
C VAL A 87 9.54 22.36 9.97
N GLU A 88 8.63 23.32 9.74
CA GLU A 88 8.34 24.43 10.66
C GLU A 88 7.87 23.97 12.05
N ASN A 89 7.18 22.82 12.11
CA ASN A 89 6.72 22.23 13.37
C ASN A 89 7.69 21.21 13.99
N GLY A 90 8.92 21.12 13.47
CA GLY A 90 9.99 20.34 14.07
C GLY A 90 9.91 18.83 13.79
N PHE A 91 9.10 18.40 12.84
CA PHE A 91 9.05 17.00 12.42
C PHE A 91 10.22 16.65 11.51
N PRO A 92 10.88 15.49 11.67
CA PRO A 92 11.99 15.07 10.82
C PRO A 92 11.56 14.86 9.36
N GLN A 93 12.46 15.12 8.41
CA GLN A 93 12.21 14.89 6.99
C GLN A 93 12.52 13.45 6.64
N GLY A 94 11.54 12.74 6.10
CA GLY A 94 11.67 11.33 5.70
C GLY A 94 11.09 11.09 4.30
N VAL A 95 10.18 10.14 4.17
CA VAL A 95 9.52 9.82 2.90
C VAL A 95 8.23 10.65 2.76
N PHE A 96 8.10 11.36 1.66
CA PHE A 96 6.95 12.19 1.32
C PHE A 96 6.16 11.58 0.17
N MET A 97 4.93 11.16 0.44
CA MET A 97 4.05 10.50 -0.53
C MET A 97 2.99 11.46 -1.04
N ILE A 98 3.02 11.76 -2.33
CA ILE A 98 1.95 12.48 -3.03
C ILE A 98 0.91 11.45 -3.43
N ASP A 99 -0.27 11.53 -2.82
CA ASP A 99 -1.30 10.51 -2.88
C ASP A 99 -2.20 10.65 -4.12
N ASP A 100 -3.34 9.98 -4.14
CA ASP A 100 -4.27 9.84 -5.25
C ASP A 100 -4.64 11.18 -5.91
N ASN A 101 -4.89 11.14 -7.21
CA ASN A 101 -5.31 12.28 -8.06
C ASN A 101 -4.23 13.33 -8.39
N TRP A 102 -2.93 13.02 -8.26
CA TRP A 102 -1.88 13.85 -8.85
C TRP A 102 -1.83 13.74 -10.38
N GLN A 103 -2.34 12.64 -10.91
CA GLN A 103 -2.41 12.31 -12.35
C GLN A 103 -3.51 13.15 -13.03
N ARG A 104 -3.32 13.40 -14.31
CA ARG A 104 -4.38 14.01 -15.12
C ARG A 104 -5.62 13.14 -15.22
N TYR A 105 -5.42 11.82 -15.30
CA TYR A 105 -6.39 10.73 -15.24
C TYR A 105 -5.66 9.42 -14.97
N TYR A 106 -6.36 8.40 -14.50
CA TYR A 106 -5.74 7.13 -14.18
C TYR A 106 -5.13 6.46 -15.41
N GLY A 107 -3.92 5.94 -15.25
CA GLY A 107 -3.09 5.38 -16.33
C GLY A 107 -2.15 6.39 -16.99
N ASN A 108 -2.30 7.69 -16.71
CA ASN A 108 -1.34 8.71 -17.14
C ASN A 108 -0.26 8.90 -16.07
N PHE A 109 0.98 8.62 -16.40
CA PHE A 109 2.11 8.72 -15.48
C PHE A 109 3.03 9.93 -15.78
N ASP A 110 2.54 10.96 -16.49
CA ASP A 110 3.28 12.19 -16.71
C ASP A 110 3.08 13.15 -15.53
N PHE A 111 4.06 13.17 -14.62
CA PHE A 111 4.06 14.05 -13.46
C PHE A 111 4.40 15.49 -13.88
N LYS A 112 3.47 16.42 -13.74
CA LYS A 112 3.60 17.75 -14.31
C LYS A 112 4.19 18.87 -13.45
N PRO A 113 4.21 18.82 -12.11
CA PRO A 113 4.78 19.91 -11.33
C PRO A 113 6.29 20.01 -11.55
N GLU A 114 6.70 20.93 -12.43
CA GLU A 114 8.11 21.25 -12.62
C GLU A 114 8.72 21.70 -11.28
N LYS A 115 9.90 21.15 -10.95
CA LYS A 115 10.69 21.49 -9.74
C LYS A 115 10.10 21.11 -8.39
N LEU A 116 8.88 20.56 -8.29
CA LEU A 116 8.31 20.17 -6.99
C LEU A 116 9.21 19.15 -6.29
N THR A 117 9.64 18.12 -7.00
CA THR A 117 10.52 17.07 -6.45
C THR A 117 11.88 17.65 -6.05
N ASP A 118 12.46 18.53 -6.85
CA ASP A 118 13.73 19.20 -6.53
C ASP A 118 13.62 20.04 -5.24
N GLU A 119 12.48 20.68 -5.01
CA GLU A 119 12.23 21.46 -3.81
C GLU A 119 12.07 20.56 -2.58
N LEU A 120 11.31 19.49 -2.69
CA LEU A 120 11.16 18.48 -1.63
C LEU A 120 12.50 17.81 -1.28
N HIS A 121 13.31 17.47 -2.28
CA HIS A 121 14.67 16.94 -2.07
C HIS A 121 15.59 17.94 -1.36
N ARG A 122 15.53 19.22 -1.74
CA ARG A 122 16.31 20.28 -1.05
C ARG A 122 15.88 20.47 0.41
N MET A 123 14.63 20.14 0.73
CA MET A 123 14.14 20.13 2.10
C MET A 123 14.54 18.85 2.86
N GLY A 124 15.08 17.83 2.19
CA GLY A 124 15.53 16.57 2.80
C GLY A 124 14.57 15.39 2.64
N PHE A 125 13.46 15.55 1.94
CA PHE A 125 12.50 14.45 1.72
C PHE A 125 12.90 13.52 0.58
N LYS A 126 12.50 12.26 0.66
CA LYS A 126 12.37 11.32 -0.45
C LYS A 126 10.94 11.38 -0.97
N VAL A 127 10.75 11.34 -2.29
CA VAL A 127 9.45 11.58 -2.90
C VAL A 127 8.89 10.32 -3.54
N MET A 128 7.71 9.92 -3.12
CA MET A 128 6.96 8.81 -3.72
C MET A 128 5.64 9.31 -4.31
N LEU A 129 5.19 8.65 -5.39
CA LEU A 129 3.89 8.90 -6.01
C LEU A 129 2.97 7.71 -5.82
N TRP A 130 1.71 7.98 -5.52
CA TRP A 130 0.64 6.99 -5.51
C TRP A 130 0.34 6.51 -6.94
N ILE A 131 0.16 5.21 -7.12
CA ILE A 131 -0.27 4.59 -8.37
C ILE A 131 -1.23 3.42 -8.10
N ALA A 132 -2.08 3.13 -9.10
CA ALA A 132 -2.95 1.98 -9.11
C ALA A 132 -2.95 1.32 -10.50
N PRO A 133 -3.36 0.03 -10.65
CA PRO A 133 -3.37 -0.64 -11.94
C PRO A 133 -4.50 -0.20 -12.85
N TYR A 134 -5.26 0.82 -12.48
CA TYR A 134 -6.46 1.27 -13.17
C TYR A 134 -6.17 2.32 -14.23
N VAL A 135 -7.01 2.32 -15.27
CA VAL A 135 -6.89 3.20 -16.45
C VAL A 135 -8.26 3.79 -16.76
N SER A 136 -8.34 5.11 -16.85
CA SER A 136 -9.59 5.80 -17.22
C SER A 136 -10.05 5.34 -18.62
N ALA A 137 -11.27 4.82 -18.72
CA ALA A 137 -11.77 4.16 -19.93
C ALA A 137 -11.94 5.10 -21.14
N ASP A 138 -12.01 6.40 -20.91
CA ASP A 138 -12.12 7.45 -21.94
C ASP A 138 -10.78 8.13 -22.28
N SER A 139 -9.66 7.60 -21.75
CA SER A 139 -8.33 8.19 -21.91
C SER A 139 -7.62 7.75 -23.21
N PRO A 140 -6.64 8.52 -23.71
CA PRO A 140 -5.75 8.07 -24.75
C PRO A 140 -4.96 6.80 -24.39
N GLU A 141 -4.56 6.67 -23.12
CA GLU A 141 -3.83 5.51 -22.60
C GLU A 141 -4.65 4.24 -22.70
N PHE A 142 -5.96 4.30 -22.42
CA PHE A 142 -6.86 3.16 -22.62
C PHE A 142 -6.74 2.61 -24.06
N ARG A 143 -6.84 3.47 -25.08
CA ARG A 143 -6.79 3.07 -26.49
C ARG A 143 -5.43 2.48 -26.88
N ILE A 144 -4.36 3.03 -26.31
CA ILE A 144 -2.99 2.51 -26.54
C ILE A 144 -2.86 1.10 -25.95
N LEU A 145 -3.30 0.92 -24.70
CA LEU A 145 -3.19 -0.32 -23.97
C LEU A 145 -4.13 -1.41 -24.54
N GLU A 146 -5.36 -1.02 -24.95
CA GLU A 146 -6.29 -1.90 -25.63
C GLU A 146 -5.69 -2.44 -26.94
N LYS A 147 -5.14 -1.56 -27.78
CA LYS A 147 -4.49 -1.93 -29.05
C LYS A 147 -3.28 -2.86 -28.85
N LYS A 148 -2.56 -2.69 -27.72
CA LYS A 148 -1.42 -3.55 -27.34
C LYS A 148 -1.86 -4.87 -26.71
N GLY A 149 -3.12 -5.02 -26.32
CA GLY A 149 -3.61 -6.18 -25.58
C GLY A 149 -3.13 -6.25 -24.12
N TYR A 150 -2.88 -5.11 -23.50
CA TYR A 150 -2.34 -4.99 -22.15
C TYR A 150 -3.41 -4.79 -21.05
N LEU A 151 -4.67 -4.64 -21.45
CA LEU A 151 -5.79 -4.53 -20.54
C LEU A 151 -6.36 -5.92 -20.21
N LEU A 152 -6.75 -6.09 -18.95
CA LEU A 152 -7.52 -7.24 -18.49
C LEU A 152 -8.82 -7.34 -19.28
N LYS A 153 -9.25 -8.54 -19.64
CA LYS A 153 -10.45 -8.77 -20.47
C LYS A 153 -11.54 -9.47 -19.68
N LYS A 154 -12.78 -9.22 -20.09
CA LYS A 154 -13.93 -10.04 -19.69
C LYS A 154 -13.94 -11.35 -20.48
N LYS A 155 -14.23 -12.45 -19.76
CA LYS A 155 -14.20 -13.80 -20.34
C LYS A 155 -15.31 -14.04 -21.36
N ASP A 156 -16.48 -13.47 -21.14
CA ASP A 156 -17.67 -13.65 -21.96
C ASP A 156 -17.62 -12.87 -23.29
N THR A 157 -16.99 -11.70 -23.28
CA THR A 157 -16.99 -10.77 -24.41
C THR A 157 -15.64 -10.61 -25.09
N GLY A 158 -14.55 -10.95 -24.39
CA GLY A 158 -13.18 -10.67 -24.85
C GLY A 158 -12.83 -9.18 -24.89
N GLN A 159 -13.74 -8.30 -24.47
CA GLN A 159 -13.52 -6.86 -24.39
C GLN A 159 -12.76 -6.46 -23.11
N PRO A 160 -12.12 -5.28 -23.07
CA PRO A 160 -11.52 -4.79 -21.85
C PRO A 160 -12.49 -4.83 -20.66
N ALA A 161 -12.06 -5.38 -19.55
CA ALA A 161 -12.83 -5.43 -18.32
C ALA A 161 -12.89 -4.04 -17.69
N ILE A 162 -14.09 -3.61 -17.33
CA ILE A 162 -14.31 -2.40 -16.55
C ILE A 162 -14.62 -2.81 -15.12
N ILE A 163 -13.76 -2.40 -14.21
CA ILE A 163 -13.80 -2.75 -12.80
C ILE A 163 -14.40 -1.58 -12.02
N HIS A 164 -15.34 -1.86 -11.13
CA HIS A 164 -15.86 -0.90 -10.18
C HIS A 164 -15.00 -0.91 -8.92
N TRP A 165 -14.39 0.21 -8.58
CA TRP A 165 -13.56 0.42 -7.41
C TRP A 165 -13.95 1.72 -6.70
N TRP A 166 -13.24 2.17 -5.68
CA TRP A 166 -13.66 3.35 -4.90
C TRP A 166 -13.74 4.66 -5.71
N ASN A 167 -12.99 4.80 -6.81
CA ASN A 167 -13.08 5.96 -7.72
C ASN A 167 -13.91 5.69 -8.98
N GLY A 168 -14.93 4.82 -8.88
CA GLY A 168 -15.88 4.55 -9.96
C GLY A 168 -15.44 3.42 -10.88
N PHE A 169 -15.53 3.61 -12.20
CA PHE A 169 -15.36 2.57 -13.19
C PHE A 169 -14.10 2.82 -14.04
N SER A 170 -13.20 1.86 -14.07
CA SER A 170 -11.96 1.96 -14.84
C SER A 170 -11.62 0.63 -15.51
N ALA A 171 -10.91 0.70 -16.64
CA ALA A 171 -10.17 -0.45 -17.14
C ALA A 171 -8.99 -0.76 -16.22
N CYS A 172 -8.36 -1.89 -16.42
CA CYS A 172 -7.25 -2.33 -15.58
C CYS A 172 -6.16 -2.97 -16.44
N TYR A 173 -4.88 -2.71 -16.09
CA TYR A 173 -3.79 -3.51 -16.62
C TYR A 173 -4.01 -4.99 -16.31
N ASP A 174 -3.72 -5.87 -17.27
CA ASP A 174 -3.58 -7.30 -16.94
C ASP A 174 -2.20 -7.52 -16.34
N THR A 175 -2.14 -7.58 -15.00
CA THR A 175 -0.88 -7.76 -14.28
C THR A 175 -0.24 -9.13 -14.52
N THR A 176 -0.99 -10.08 -15.04
CA THR A 176 -0.49 -11.41 -15.41
C THR A 176 0.21 -11.41 -16.76
N ASN A 177 0.07 -10.33 -17.56
CA ASN A 177 0.77 -10.15 -18.81
C ASN A 177 2.16 -9.51 -18.58
N PRO A 178 3.25 -10.24 -18.81
CA PRO A 178 4.60 -9.74 -18.56
C PRO A 178 4.97 -8.54 -19.43
N GLU A 179 4.44 -8.44 -20.65
CA GLU A 179 4.69 -7.30 -21.53
C GLU A 179 3.96 -6.04 -21.03
N ALA A 180 2.74 -6.19 -20.51
CA ALA A 180 1.98 -5.10 -19.91
C ALA A 180 2.70 -4.57 -18.67
N MET A 181 3.21 -5.46 -17.83
CA MET A 181 3.94 -5.08 -16.61
C MET A 181 5.31 -4.45 -16.92
N GLU A 182 6.01 -4.93 -17.93
CA GLU A 182 7.26 -4.30 -18.36
C GLU A 182 7.00 -2.91 -18.97
N TYR A 183 5.94 -2.77 -19.78
CA TYR A 183 5.52 -1.47 -20.30
C TYR A 183 5.22 -0.47 -19.17
N LEU A 184 4.43 -0.87 -18.18
CA LEU A 184 4.15 -0.02 -17.01
C LEU A 184 5.44 0.32 -16.24
N LYS A 185 6.30 -0.65 -15.99
CA LYS A 185 7.59 -0.43 -15.32
C LYS A 185 8.45 0.61 -16.04
N GLN A 186 8.50 0.57 -17.38
CA GLN A 186 9.21 1.56 -18.17
C GLN A 186 8.60 2.96 -18.04
N GLN A 187 7.27 3.09 -18.00
CA GLN A 187 6.60 4.37 -17.74
C GLN A 187 7.01 4.94 -16.36
N LEU A 188 7.01 4.09 -15.34
CA LEU A 188 7.39 4.50 -13.98
C LEU A 188 8.87 4.89 -13.88
N ARG A 189 9.77 4.15 -14.54
CA ARG A 189 11.20 4.51 -14.62
C ARG A 189 11.44 5.82 -15.36
N ALA A 190 10.75 6.04 -16.47
CA ALA A 190 10.82 7.32 -17.19
C ALA A 190 10.38 8.48 -16.30
N ASN A 191 9.38 8.26 -15.44
CA ASN A 191 8.93 9.23 -14.44
C ASN A 191 10.02 9.52 -13.40
N GLN A 192 10.70 8.47 -12.90
CA GLN A 192 11.83 8.63 -11.98
C GLN A 192 12.98 9.42 -12.62
N GLU A 193 13.37 9.08 -13.83
CA GLU A 193 14.46 9.72 -14.55
C GLU A 193 14.16 11.19 -14.88
N LYS A 194 12.93 11.47 -15.31
CA LYS A 194 12.52 12.82 -15.75
C LYS A 194 12.27 13.78 -14.59
N TYR A 195 11.68 13.29 -13.50
CA TYR A 195 11.17 14.14 -12.41
C TYR A 195 11.85 13.88 -11.06
N GLY A 196 12.82 12.98 -10.99
CA GLY A 196 13.53 12.66 -9.75
C GLY A 196 12.69 11.94 -8.71
N ILE A 197 11.64 11.20 -9.09
CA ILE A 197 10.81 10.44 -8.16
C ILE A 197 11.61 9.29 -7.57
N ASP A 198 11.64 9.13 -6.25
CA ASP A 198 12.39 8.06 -5.58
C ASP A 198 11.66 6.71 -5.66
N GLY A 199 10.33 6.69 -5.63
CA GLY A 199 9.56 5.46 -5.70
C GLY A 199 8.05 5.64 -5.77
N PHE A 200 7.30 4.56 -5.46
CA PHE A 200 5.86 4.54 -5.66
C PHE A 200 5.11 3.83 -4.54
N LYS A 201 3.93 4.36 -4.21
CA LYS A 201 2.91 3.68 -3.41
C LYS A 201 1.98 2.94 -4.37
N PHE A 202 2.07 1.61 -4.36
CA PHE A 202 1.28 0.69 -5.18
C PHE A 202 -0.04 0.40 -4.46
N ASP A 203 -1.10 1.06 -4.86
CA ASP A 203 -2.43 0.92 -4.28
C ASP A 203 -3.38 0.18 -5.23
N GLY A 204 -4.61 -0.06 -4.79
CA GLY A 204 -5.58 -0.83 -5.55
C GLY A 204 -5.19 -2.32 -5.67
N ALA A 205 -5.63 -2.95 -6.76
CA ALA A 205 -5.45 -4.38 -7.02
C ALA A 205 -6.12 -5.32 -6.00
N ASP A 206 -7.01 -4.81 -5.17
CA ASP A 206 -7.75 -5.63 -4.21
C ASP A 206 -8.67 -6.61 -4.93
N ILE A 207 -8.61 -7.87 -4.53
CA ILE A 207 -9.45 -8.93 -5.10
C ILE A 207 -10.94 -8.71 -4.83
N SER A 208 -11.30 -7.89 -3.84
CA SER A 208 -12.67 -7.51 -3.52
C SER A 208 -13.37 -6.74 -4.65
N TYR A 209 -12.62 -6.14 -5.57
CA TYR A 209 -13.16 -5.48 -6.77
C TYR A 209 -13.31 -6.45 -7.96
N MET A 210 -12.91 -7.71 -7.81
CA MET A 210 -12.90 -8.68 -8.89
C MET A 210 -13.90 -9.80 -8.62
N THR A 211 -14.79 -10.05 -9.56
CA THR A 211 -15.68 -11.21 -9.49
C THR A 211 -14.96 -12.46 -9.97
N PRO A 212 -14.82 -13.50 -9.15
CA PRO A 212 -14.15 -14.74 -9.57
C PRO A 212 -14.79 -15.35 -10.82
N GLY A 213 -13.97 -15.79 -11.77
CA GLY A 213 -14.42 -16.47 -12.97
C GLY A 213 -14.87 -15.57 -14.13
N GLU A 214 -14.97 -14.25 -13.93
CA GLU A 214 -15.42 -13.31 -14.97
C GLU A 214 -14.31 -12.83 -15.92
N TYR A 215 -13.04 -13.02 -15.54
CA TYR A 215 -11.90 -12.44 -16.27
C TYR A 215 -11.14 -13.46 -17.09
N ASP A 216 -10.68 -13.01 -18.25
CA ASP A 216 -9.76 -13.74 -19.14
C ASP A 216 -8.36 -13.13 -18.98
N PHE A 217 -7.60 -13.67 -18.03
CA PHE A 217 -6.21 -13.29 -17.81
C PHE A 217 -5.31 -13.76 -18.95
N TYR A 218 -4.21 -13.04 -19.17
CA TYR A 218 -3.15 -13.46 -20.10
C TYR A 218 -2.59 -14.83 -19.68
N ASP A 219 -2.23 -15.00 -18.42
CA ASP A 219 -1.91 -16.29 -17.82
C ASP A 219 -3.22 -17.04 -17.54
N LYS A 220 -3.43 -18.15 -18.25
CA LYS A 220 -4.70 -18.91 -18.20
C LYS A 220 -4.92 -19.66 -16.89
N ASP A 221 -3.88 -19.85 -16.11
CA ASP A 221 -3.93 -20.46 -14.78
C ASP A 221 -4.09 -19.41 -13.66
N ALA A 222 -4.09 -18.12 -14.02
CA ALA A 222 -4.18 -17.03 -13.06
C ALA A 222 -5.57 -16.89 -12.43
N THR A 223 -5.53 -16.42 -11.21
CA THR A 223 -6.70 -16.05 -10.39
C THR A 223 -6.61 -14.57 -10.00
N PRO A 224 -7.65 -13.98 -9.41
CA PRO A 224 -7.55 -12.65 -8.80
C PRO A 224 -6.39 -12.51 -7.80
N ASN A 225 -6.06 -13.56 -7.05
CA ASN A 225 -4.89 -13.55 -6.16
C ASN A 225 -3.56 -13.49 -6.94
N THR A 226 -3.45 -14.21 -8.05
CA THR A 226 -2.28 -14.14 -8.95
C THR A 226 -2.13 -12.73 -9.51
N PHE A 227 -3.23 -12.08 -9.91
CA PHE A 227 -3.26 -10.69 -10.37
C PHE A 227 -2.67 -9.76 -9.30
N MET A 228 -3.12 -9.88 -8.04
CA MET A 228 -2.62 -9.09 -6.91
C MET A 228 -1.14 -9.37 -6.60
N GLU A 229 -0.72 -10.64 -6.64
CA GLU A 229 0.68 -11.04 -6.46
C GLU A 229 1.60 -10.38 -7.51
N LYS A 230 1.21 -10.40 -8.79
CA LYS A 230 1.98 -9.78 -9.88
C LYS A 230 2.05 -8.27 -9.76
N TRP A 231 0.97 -7.62 -9.32
CA TRP A 231 0.98 -6.19 -8.99
C TRP A 231 1.99 -5.88 -7.89
N ALA A 232 1.94 -6.59 -6.79
CA ALA A 232 2.87 -6.41 -5.68
C ALA A 232 4.33 -6.69 -6.10
N ALA A 233 4.57 -7.71 -6.91
CA ALA A 233 5.91 -8.05 -7.40
C ALA A 233 6.55 -6.93 -8.23
N LEU A 234 5.76 -6.09 -8.91
CA LEU A 234 6.27 -4.90 -9.60
C LEU A 234 6.99 -3.95 -8.63
N GLY A 235 6.50 -3.82 -7.40
CA GLY A 235 7.10 -3.00 -6.36
C GLY A 235 8.56 -3.35 -6.05
N LEU A 236 8.95 -4.63 -6.20
CA LEU A 236 10.35 -5.07 -6.02
C LEU A 236 11.34 -4.42 -7.00
N SER A 237 10.85 -3.85 -8.10
CA SER A 237 11.67 -3.13 -9.07
C SER A 237 12.07 -1.73 -8.59
N PHE A 238 11.52 -1.24 -7.48
CA PHE A 238 11.68 0.12 -6.96
C PHE A 238 12.13 0.07 -5.49
N PRO A 239 13.31 0.64 -5.16
CA PRO A 239 13.83 0.62 -3.79
C PRO A 239 12.94 1.34 -2.76
N TYR A 240 12.21 2.38 -3.19
CA TYR A 240 11.16 3.01 -2.41
C TYR A 240 9.81 2.50 -2.92
N ASN A 241 9.17 1.64 -2.15
CA ASN A 241 7.87 1.06 -2.47
C ASN A 241 7.00 0.97 -1.22
N GLU A 242 5.70 1.14 -1.40
CA GLU A 242 4.70 0.81 -0.40
C GLU A 242 3.55 0.09 -1.08
N LEU A 243 3.04 -0.98 -0.48
CA LEU A 243 1.96 -1.78 -1.03
C LEU A 243 0.87 -2.00 0.01
N ARG A 244 -0.39 -1.90 -0.42
CA ARG A 244 -1.54 -2.24 0.42
C ARG A 244 -2.00 -3.67 0.21
N ALA A 245 -2.21 -4.06 -1.03
CA ALA A 245 -2.65 -5.40 -1.40
C ALA A 245 -1.45 -6.29 -1.75
N CYS A 246 -1.28 -7.39 -1.02
CA CYS A 246 -0.24 -8.38 -1.25
C CYS A 246 -0.83 -9.79 -1.14
N TRP A 247 -0.30 -10.69 -1.96
CA TRP A 247 -0.53 -12.12 -1.85
C TRP A 247 0.79 -12.86 -1.98
N LYS A 248 1.05 -13.79 -1.07
CA LYS A 248 2.37 -14.43 -0.96
C LYS A 248 3.48 -13.39 -0.76
N LEU A 249 4.59 -13.42 -1.41
CA LEU A 249 5.70 -12.44 -1.37
C LEU A 249 6.24 -12.07 0.03
N GLY A 250 5.89 -12.83 1.07
CA GLY A 250 6.51 -12.69 2.39
C GLY A 250 8.04 -12.85 2.30
N GLY A 251 8.79 -12.16 3.15
CA GLY A 251 10.26 -12.20 3.15
C GLY A 251 10.95 -11.37 2.05
N GLN A 252 10.18 -10.73 1.17
CA GLN A 252 10.71 -9.84 0.12
C GLN A 252 10.88 -8.40 0.65
N ALA A 253 11.68 -7.59 -0.05
CA ALA A 253 11.93 -6.18 0.31
C ALA A 253 10.74 -5.27 -0.09
N LEU A 254 9.56 -5.56 0.44
CA LEU A 254 8.33 -4.81 0.22
C LEU A 254 7.89 -4.12 1.52
N VAL A 255 7.58 -2.82 1.45
CA VAL A 255 6.90 -2.10 2.52
C VAL A 255 5.40 -2.38 2.39
N GLN A 256 4.89 -3.30 3.18
CA GLN A 256 3.47 -3.62 3.21
C GLN A 256 2.77 -2.72 4.22
N ARG A 257 1.81 -1.91 3.77
CA ARG A 257 0.95 -1.10 4.65
C ARG A 257 -0.33 -1.88 4.97
N LEU A 258 -0.75 -1.88 6.22
CA LEU A 258 -2.07 -2.38 6.60
C LEU A 258 -3.17 -1.53 5.94
N GLY A 259 -4.36 -2.09 5.77
CA GLY A 259 -5.51 -1.38 5.22
C GLY A 259 -5.93 -0.17 6.06
N ASP A 260 -6.59 0.80 5.40
CA ASP A 260 -7.06 2.03 6.03
C ASP A 260 -7.94 1.73 7.24
N LYS A 261 -7.61 2.35 8.37
CA LYS A 261 -8.32 2.21 9.63
C LYS A 261 -9.15 3.45 9.93
N ASP A 262 -10.24 3.24 10.65
CA ASP A 262 -11.06 4.33 11.15
C ASP A 262 -10.31 5.16 12.19
N TYR A 263 -10.68 6.43 12.30
CA TYR A 263 -10.29 7.30 13.40
C TYR A 263 -11.02 6.86 14.67
N SER A 264 -10.48 5.88 15.38
CA SER A 264 -11.08 5.32 16.58
C SER A 264 -10.09 4.61 17.50
N TRP A 265 -10.41 4.56 18.79
CA TRP A 265 -9.65 3.79 19.79
C TRP A 265 -9.59 2.30 19.46
N ASN A 266 -10.68 1.74 18.93
CA ASN A 266 -10.70 0.35 18.53
C ASN A 266 -9.70 0.06 17.40
N ALA A 267 -9.67 0.92 16.38
CA ALA A 267 -8.71 0.81 15.28
C ALA A 267 -7.26 0.90 15.79
N THR A 268 -6.97 1.84 16.69
CA THR A 268 -5.63 1.95 17.32
C THR A 268 -5.24 0.69 18.09
N ARG A 269 -6.18 0.07 18.85
CA ARG A 269 -5.91 -1.20 19.55
C ARG A 269 -5.65 -2.36 18.60
N MET A 270 -6.32 -2.39 17.45
CA MET A 270 -6.18 -3.46 16.45
C MET A 270 -4.83 -3.41 15.72
N LEU A 271 -4.09 -2.30 15.76
CA LEU A 271 -2.78 -2.22 15.13
C LEU A 271 -1.82 -3.31 15.63
N ILE A 272 -1.81 -3.59 16.93
CA ILE A 272 -0.89 -4.57 17.52
C ILE A 272 -1.17 -5.99 17.00
N PRO A 273 -2.39 -6.56 17.12
CA PRO A 273 -2.65 -7.90 16.61
C PRO A 273 -2.50 -8.01 15.09
N ASP A 274 -2.88 -6.98 14.32
CA ASP A 274 -2.73 -6.96 12.86
C ASP A 274 -1.25 -6.99 12.45
N MET A 275 -0.40 -6.19 13.11
CA MET A 275 1.04 -6.17 12.86
C MET A 275 1.72 -7.49 13.22
N LEU A 276 1.31 -8.11 14.34
CA LEU A 276 1.81 -9.43 14.72
C LEU A 276 1.39 -10.51 13.69
N ALA A 277 0.14 -10.46 13.22
CA ALA A 277 -0.34 -11.37 12.19
C ALA A 277 0.42 -11.19 10.87
N ALA A 278 0.65 -9.96 10.43
CA ALA A 278 1.45 -9.65 9.23
C ALA A 278 2.87 -10.24 9.35
N GLY A 279 3.52 -10.05 10.51
CA GLY A 279 4.86 -10.60 10.78
C GLY A 279 4.89 -12.13 10.73
N LEU A 280 3.87 -12.82 11.28
CA LEU A 280 3.75 -14.29 11.21
C LEU A 280 3.54 -14.79 9.78
N LEU A 281 2.95 -13.99 8.91
CA LEU A 281 2.77 -14.27 7.48
C LEU A 281 4.00 -13.91 6.63
N GLY A 282 5.08 -13.41 7.24
CA GLY A 282 6.32 -13.09 6.55
C GLY A 282 6.44 -11.64 6.07
N TYR A 283 5.47 -10.78 6.37
CA TYR A 283 5.55 -9.34 6.08
C TYR A 283 6.27 -8.62 7.22
N TYR A 284 7.60 -8.63 7.18
CA TYR A 284 8.44 -8.10 8.26
C TYR A 284 8.59 -6.59 8.22
N TYR A 285 8.34 -5.97 7.07
CA TYR A 285 8.55 -4.54 6.82
C TYR A 285 7.20 -3.83 6.67
N THR A 286 6.36 -3.97 7.69
CA THR A 286 4.99 -3.48 7.65
C THR A 286 4.86 -2.08 8.24
N CYS A 287 4.18 -1.20 7.50
CA CYS A 287 3.66 0.07 8.01
C CYS A 287 2.27 -0.16 8.60
N PRO A 288 1.99 0.29 9.84
CA PRO A 288 0.73 0.00 10.53
C PRO A 288 -0.49 0.75 10.00
N ASP A 289 -0.38 1.59 9.02
CA ASP A 289 -1.30 2.60 8.49
C ASP A 289 -0.87 4.01 8.91
N MET A 290 -1.70 5.01 8.66
CA MET A 290 -1.47 6.41 9.02
C MET A 290 -1.86 6.66 10.48
N ILE A 291 -1.15 7.54 11.14
CA ILE A 291 -1.46 7.95 12.52
C ILE A 291 -2.85 8.56 12.58
N GLY A 292 -3.70 8.04 13.47
CA GLY A 292 -5.12 8.38 13.56
C GLY A 292 -6.02 7.63 12.57
N GLY A 293 -5.44 6.86 11.64
CA GLY A 293 -6.13 6.08 10.61
C GLY A 293 -6.08 6.71 9.22
N GLY A 294 -6.16 5.87 8.18
CA GLY A 294 -6.16 6.26 6.77
C GLY A 294 -7.53 6.42 6.14
N GLN A 295 -8.60 6.04 6.84
CA GLN A 295 -9.96 6.14 6.33
C GLN A 295 -10.44 7.60 6.34
N TYR A 296 -10.30 8.29 5.20
CA TYR A 296 -10.58 9.73 5.09
C TYR A 296 -12.00 10.12 5.52
N SER A 297 -12.99 9.28 5.25
CA SER A 297 -14.39 9.56 5.60
C SER A 297 -14.60 9.69 7.11
N ALA A 298 -13.75 9.07 7.93
CA ALA A 298 -13.77 9.20 9.38
C ALA A 298 -13.34 10.60 9.85
N PHE A 299 -12.63 11.37 9.02
CA PHE A 299 -12.18 12.73 9.33
C PHE A 299 -13.13 13.83 8.83
N LEU A 300 -13.96 13.55 7.81
CA LEU A 300 -14.80 14.57 7.15
C LEU A 300 -15.78 15.29 8.07
N ASN A 301 -16.28 14.62 9.11
CA ASN A 301 -17.31 15.13 9.99
C ASN A 301 -16.85 15.33 11.43
N VAL A 302 -15.54 15.23 11.69
CA VAL A 302 -14.97 15.46 13.02
C VAL A 302 -15.02 16.94 13.32
N LYS A 303 -15.81 17.32 14.32
CA LYS A 303 -15.91 18.72 14.81
C LYS A 303 -14.84 19.04 15.84
N GLU A 304 -14.50 18.08 16.66
CA GLU A 304 -13.50 18.17 17.70
C GLU A 304 -12.71 16.87 17.72
N PHE A 305 -11.39 16.99 17.61
CA PHE A 305 -10.50 15.83 17.61
C PHE A 305 -10.22 15.35 19.03
N ASP A 306 -10.25 14.05 19.24
CA ASP A 306 -9.71 13.40 20.43
C ASP A 306 -8.17 13.44 20.33
N GLU A 307 -7.58 14.46 20.94
CA GLU A 307 -6.14 14.68 20.89
C GLU A 307 -5.37 13.52 21.54
N GLU A 308 -5.92 12.92 22.60
CA GLU A 308 -5.29 11.76 23.24
C GLU A 308 -5.22 10.56 22.29
N LEU A 309 -6.27 10.31 21.51
CA LEU A 309 -6.26 9.23 20.50
C LEU A 309 -5.11 9.42 19.51
N ILE A 310 -4.91 10.63 18.98
CA ILE A 310 -3.83 10.92 18.02
C ILE A 310 -2.46 10.73 18.67
N VAL A 311 -2.26 11.27 19.88
CA VAL A 311 -1.00 11.11 20.62
C VAL A 311 -0.71 9.63 20.91
N ARG A 312 -1.71 8.86 21.37
CA ARG A 312 -1.52 7.42 21.61
C ARG A 312 -1.29 6.64 20.33
N SER A 313 -1.99 6.97 19.25
CA SER A 313 -1.72 6.40 17.93
C SER A 313 -0.26 6.64 17.52
N CYS A 314 0.23 7.88 17.66
CA CYS A 314 1.63 8.22 17.38
C CYS A 314 2.62 7.39 18.23
N GLN A 315 2.37 7.27 19.53
CA GLN A 315 3.21 6.48 20.45
C GLN A 315 3.21 4.98 20.09
N VAL A 316 2.08 4.42 19.67
CA VAL A 316 2.00 3.03 19.22
C VAL A 316 2.78 2.85 17.93
N HIS A 317 2.67 3.79 16.97
CA HIS A 317 3.44 3.76 15.73
C HIS A 317 4.95 3.83 15.96
N ALA A 318 5.40 4.60 16.95
CA ALA A 318 6.81 4.68 17.33
C ALA A 318 7.41 3.34 17.82
N LEU A 319 6.57 2.38 18.22
CA LEU A 319 6.98 1.02 18.59
C LEU A 319 6.93 0.03 17.42
N MET A 320 6.48 0.47 16.25
CA MET A 320 6.33 -0.33 15.04
C MET A 320 7.54 -0.15 14.10
N PRO A 321 7.72 -1.00 13.09
CA PRO A 321 8.82 -0.86 12.15
C PRO A 321 8.82 0.48 11.40
N MET A 322 7.66 1.07 11.18
CA MET A 322 7.49 2.30 10.41
C MET A 322 6.42 3.19 11.02
N MET A 323 6.50 4.48 10.73
CA MET A 323 5.56 5.50 11.18
C MET A 323 5.13 6.36 10.01
N GLN A 324 3.82 6.53 9.81
CA GLN A 324 3.28 7.34 8.71
C GLN A 324 2.27 8.37 9.23
N PHE A 325 2.48 9.64 8.91
CA PHE A 325 1.53 10.73 9.13
C PHE A 325 0.75 11.00 7.84
N SER A 326 -0.52 11.38 7.98
CA SER A 326 -1.30 11.97 6.90
C SER A 326 -2.07 13.16 7.42
N VAL A 327 -2.95 13.00 8.41
CA VAL A 327 -3.51 14.14 9.13
C VAL A 327 -2.38 14.94 9.80
N ALA A 328 -2.40 16.26 9.64
CA ALA A 328 -1.36 17.15 10.15
C ALA A 328 -1.52 17.42 11.66
N PRO A 329 -0.62 16.91 12.54
CA PRO A 329 -0.74 17.10 13.98
C PRO A 329 -0.86 18.57 14.39
N TRP A 330 -0.07 19.45 13.78
CA TRP A 330 -0.09 20.89 14.06
C TRP A 330 -1.39 21.61 13.69
N ARG A 331 -2.26 20.99 12.89
CA ARG A 331 -3.57 21.52 12.52
C ARG A 331 -4.67 21.09 13.48
N ILE A 332 -4.58 19.87 14.00
CA ILE A 332 -5.69 19.24 14.73
C ILE A 332 -5.45 19.15 16.25
N LEU A 333 -4.22 19.36 16.70
CA LEU A 333 -3.85 19.25 18.10
C LEU A 333 -3.48 20.61 18.69
N SER A 334 -3.56 20.72 20.01
CA SER A 334 -2.87 21.76 20.77
C SER A 334 -1.36 21.71 20.49
N LYS A 335 -0.67 22.84 20.66
CA LYS A 335 0.77 22.88 20.44
C LYS A 335 1.51 21.84 21.29
N GLU A 336 1.13 21.68 22.55
CA GLU A 336 1.73 20.71 23.47
C GLU A 336 1.62 19.27 22.92
N ASN A 337 0.45 18.87 22.48
CA ASN A 337 0.23 17.53 21.93
C ASN A 337 0.89 17.32 20.56
N ALA A 338 0.95 18.37 19.73
CA ALA A 338 1.71 18.32 18.48
C ALA A 338 3.22 18.17 18.74
N ASP A 339 3.78 18.87 19.73
CA ASP A 339 5.18 18.74 20.14
C ASP A 339 5.48 17.32 20.68
N ILE A 340 4.53 16.69 21.37
CA ILE A 340 4.66 15.27 21.77
C ILE A 340 4.75 14.38 20.54
N CYS A 341 3.89 14.58 19.53
CA CYS A 341 3.96 13.79 18.28
C CYS A 341 5.30 14.01 17.53
N ALA A 342 5.80 15.25 17.49
CA ALA A 342 7.10 15.55 16.88
C ALA A 342 8.28 14.91 17.63
N HIS A 343 8.16 14.74 18.96
CA HIS A 343 9.17 14.05 19.77
C HIS A 343 9.25 12.54 19.46
N TYR A 344 8.13 11.91 19.15
CA TYR A 344 8.09 10.48 18.79
C TYR A 344 8.40 10.22 17.30
N ALA A 345 8.33 11.26 16.49
CA ALA A 345 8.67 11.19 15.07
C ALA A 345 10.19 11.24 14.84
#